data_8821a5a8fe0d1285c95781e89fec2fd3
#
_entry.id   8821a5a8fe0d1285c95781e89fec2fd3
#
_cell.length_a   1.000
_cell.length_b   1.000
_cell.length_c   1.000
_cell.angle_alpha   90.00
_cell.angle_beta   90.00
_cell.angle_gamma   90.00
#
_symmetry.space_group_name_H-M   'P 1'
#
loop_
_entity.id
_entity.type
_entity.pdbx_description
1 polymer ?
#
loop_
_entity_poly.entity_id
_entity_poly.type
_entity_poly.pdbx_seq_one_letter_code
_entity_poly.pdbx_strand_id
1 'polypeptide(L)'
;RYMFGYSGEALMNEAVQKRGSVETAYFSVTGTDDEVVPFVNENNWRTNAFFCAWTAYQTMNGMEVSSRPDFSKDATFGMALKDREVISTNKRVTMEAGVLYKGDIPLIKVVAVNDYGHWNFKPDARLMWDFMKQFSRDPRTKKLVYGKR
;
A
#
# COMPACT_ATOMS: atom_id res chain seq x y z
N ARG A 1 16.15 7.69 -6.44
CA ARG A 1 15.64 9.03 -6.86
C ARG A 1 14.96 9.02 -8.22
N TYR A 2 15.31 8.12 -9.12
CA TYR A 2 14.73 8.03 -10.48
C TYR A 2 13.57 7.04 -10.62
N MET A 3 13.36 6.12 -9.72
CA MET A 3 12.18 5.24 -9.74
C MET A 3 10.86 5.93 -9.37
N PHE A 4 10.95 7.06 -8.68
CA PHE A 4 9.78 7.80 -8.19
C PHE A 4 9.54 9.13 -8.91
N GLY A 5 10.37 9.54 -9.83
CA GLY A 5 10.26 10.80 -10.56
C GLY A 5 9.54 10.71 -11.91
N TYR A 6 9.33 9.53 -12.42
CA TYR A 6 8.32 9.22 -13.43
C TYR A 6 7.24 8.47 -12.70
N SER A 7 6.02 8.92 -12.82
CA SER A 7 4.94 8.30 -12.09
C SER A 7 5.10 6.79 -12.19
N GLY A 8 5.30 6.09 -11.09
CA GLY A 8 5.38 4.63 -11.04
C GLY A 8 4.15 4.02 -11.73
N GLU A 9 3.07 4.79 -11.78
CA GLU A 9 1.86 4.58 -12.55
C GLU A 9 2.13 4.48 -14.06
N ALA A 10 2.89 5.39 -14.69
CA ALA A 10 3.16 5.34 -16.13
C ALA A 10 3.98 4.10 -16.51
N LEU A 11 5.01 3.77 -15.73
CA LEU A 11 5.82 2.57 -15.93
C LEU A 11 5.01 1.30 -15.71
N MET A 12 4.12 1.29 -14.71
CA MET A 12 3.28 0.15 -14.41
C MET A 12 2.17 -0.02 -15.46
N ASN A 13 1.57 1.07 -15.91
CA ASN A 13 0.61 1.06 -17.02
C ASN A 13 1.24 0.49 -18.29
N GLU A 14 2.45 0.91 -18.64
CA GLU A 14 3.17 0.36 -19.78
C GLU A 14 3.46 -1.14 -19.62
N ALA A 15 3.88 -1.56 -18.43
CA ALA A 15 4.13 -2.97 -18.14
C ALA A 15 2.85 -3.82 -18.23
N VAL A 16 1.73 -3.31 -17.70
CA VAL A 16 0.43 -3.99 -17.75
C VAL A 16 -0.12 -4.06 -19.18
N GLN A 17 0.02 -2.99 -19.97
CA GLN A 17 -0.35 -2.99 -21.37
C GLN A 17 0.43 -4.03 -22.18
N LYS A 18 1.73 -4.20 -21.90
CA LYS A 18 2.60 -5.13 -22.64
C LYS A 18 2.45 -6.59 -22.17
N ARG A 19 2.17 -6.82 -20.89
CA ARG A 19 2.27 -8.15 -20.27
C ARG A 19 0.98 -8.64 -19.62
N GLY A 20 -0.05 -7.79 -19.53
CA GLY A 20 -1.27 -8.05 -18.77
C GLY A 20 -1.10 -7.83 -17.26
N SER A 21 -2.22 -7.82 -16.56
CA SER A 21 -2.25 -7.70 -15.10
C SER A 21 -1.66 -8.92 -14.41
N VAL A 22 -0.87 -8.68 -13.36
CA VAL A 22 -0.29 -9.73 -12.52
C VAL A 22 -0.73 -9.50 -11.09
N GLU A 23 -1.62 -10.33 -10.59
CA GLU A 23 -2.07 -10.22 -9.20
C GLU A 23 -0.91 -10.43 -8.23
N THR A 24 -0.71 -9.46 -7.36
CA THR A 24 0.38 -9.45 -6.38
C THR A 24 -0.07 -8.77 -5.10
N ALA A 25 0.07 -9.48 -3.98
CA ALA A 25 -0.15 -8.87 -2.68
C ALA A 25 0.94 -7.83 -2.40
N TYR A 26 0.54 -6.70 -1.82
CA TYR A 26 1.45 -5.62 -1.46
C TYR A 26 1.18 -5.12 -0.05
N PHE A 27 2.24 -4.96 0.73
CA PHE A 27 2.20 -4.38 2.06
C PHE A 27 3.10 -3.15 2.09
N SER A 28 2.57 -2.04 2.58
CA SER A 28 3.28 -0.77 2.73
C SER A 28 3.16 -0.28 4.15
N VAL A 29 4.29 0.13 4.74
CA VAL A 29 4.33 0.79 6.05
C VAL A 29 5.23 2.01 5.96
N THR A 30 4.82 3.10 6.61
CA THR A 30 5.57 4.35 6.61
C THR A 30 5.24 5.18 7.85
N GLY A 31 6.22 5.96 8.33
CA GLY A 31 6.02 6.93 9.40
C GLY A 31 5.37 8.21 8.89
N THR A 32 4.48 8.81 9.68
CA THR A 32 3.84 10.08 9.30
C THR A 32 4.78 11.27 9.35
N ASP A 33 5.85 11.19 10.16
CA ASP A 33 6.90 12.20 10.32
C ASP A 33 8.19 11.84 9.60
N ASP A 34 8.10 11.00 8.54
CA ASP A 34 9.24 10.63 7.73
C ASP A 34 9.74 11.83 6.91
N GLU A 35 10.91 12.35 7.26
CA GLU A 35 11.55 13.48 6.57
C GLU A 35 12.32 13.07 5.30
N VAL A 36 12.64 11.79 5.16
CA VAL A 36 13.41 11.25 4.01
C VAL A 36 12.49 10.87 2.87
N VAL A 37 11.39 10.18 3.18
CA VAL A 37 10.32 9.85 2.25
C VAL A 37 9.00 10.34 2.85
N PRO A 38 8.67 11.62 2.66
CA PRO A 38 7.53 12.23 3.32
C PRO A 38 6.23 11.48 3.11
N PHE A 39 5.41 11.41 4.16
CA PHE A 39 4.07 10.84 4.08
C PHE A 39 3.18 11.60 3.09
N VAL A 40 2.20 10.93 2.50
CA VAL A 40 1.28 11.54 1.55
C VAL A 40 0.40 12.60 2.21
N ASN A 41 0.21 13.74 1.52
CA ASN A 41 -0.69 14.81 1.93
C ASN A 41 -1.22 15.59 0.71
N GLU A 42 -2.07 16.57 0.95
CA GLU A 42 -2.70 17.38 -0.10
C GLU A 42 -1.71 18.10 -1.04
N ASN A 43 -0.52 18.42 -0.54
CA ASN A 43 0.48 19.20 -1.26
C ASN A 43 1.47 18.34 -2.05
N ASN A 44 1.71 17.09 -1.64
CA ASN A 44 2.77 16.26 -2.20
C ASN A 44 2.29 15.01 -2.97
N TRP A 45 1.01 14.66 -2.94
CA TRP A 45 0.51 13.37 -3.44
C TRP A 45 0.89 13.03 -4.88
N ARG A 46 1.04 14.02 -5.77
CA ARG A 46 1.38 13.79 -7.19
C ARG A 46 2.75 13.16 -7.40
N THR A 47 3.69 13.46 -6.51
CA THR A 47 5.07 12.97 -6.56
C THR A 47 5.43 12.11 -5.37
N ASN A 48 4.46 11.83 -4.50
CA ASN A 48 4.66 11.05 -3.30
C ASN A 48 4.95 9.58 -3.64
N ALA A 49 6.06 9.06 -3.12
CA ALA A 49 6.51 7.71 -3.41
C ALA A 49 5.51 6.63 -2.98
N PHE A 50 4.84 6.81 -1.84
CA PHE A 50 3.87 5.84 -1.33
C PHE A 50 2.59 5.86 -2.16
N PHE A 51 2.03 7.04 -2.42
CA PHE A 51 0.82 7.15 -3.24
C PHE A 51 1.05 6.61 -4.65
N CYS A 52 2.20 6.96 -5.27
CA CYS A 52 2.59 6.40 -6.57
C CYS A 52 2.75 4.88 -6.53
N ALA A 53 3.32 4.32 -5.46
CA ALA A 53 3.42 2.86 -5.31
C ALA A 53 2.04 2.21 -5.13
N TRP A 54 1.16 2.78 -4.30
CA TRP A 54 -0.18 2.24 -4.09
C TRP A 54 -1.00 2.21 -5.38
N THR A 55 -0.99 3.29 -6.15
CA THR A 55 -1.69 3.37 -7.45
C THR A 55 -1.06 2.45 -8.50
N ALA A 56 0.27 2.30 -8.51
CA ALA A 56 0.96 1.37 -9.37
C ALA A 56 0.57 -0.09 -9.09
N TYR A 57 0.44 -0.47 -7.81
CA TYR A 57 -0.03 -1.82 -7.45
C TYR A 57 -1.52 -2.03 -7.71
N GLN A 58 -2.36 -0.98 -7.59
CA GLN A 58 -3.75 -1.05 -8.07
C GLN A 58 -3.79 -1.37 -9.58
N THR A 59 -3.01 -0.65 -10.38
CA THR A 59 -2.90 -0.87 -11.83
C THR A 59 -2.43 -2.29 -12.14
N MET A 60 -1.33 -2.73 -11.52
CA MET A 60 -0.75 -4.07 -11.75
C MET A 60 -1.75 -5.19 -11.41
N ASN A 61 -2.55 -4.98 -10.39
CA ASN A 61 -3.59 -5.92 -9.97
C ASN A 61 -4.88 -5.83 -10.82
N GLY A 62 -4.97 -4.89 -11.77
CA GLY A 62 -6.20 -4.64 -12.53
C GLY A 62 -7.37 -4.18 -11.64
N MET A 63 -7.06 -3.38 -10.63
CA MET A 63 -8.04 -2.74 -9.73
C MET A 63 -8.40 -1.35 -10.25
N GLU A 64 -9.50 -0.79 -9.73
CA GLU A 64 -9.79 0.63 -9.93
C GLU A 64 -8.69 1.47 -9.26
N VAL A 65 -8.14 2.42 -10.02
CA VAL A 65 -7.01 3.23 -9.56
C VAL A 65 -7.51 4.51 -8.90
N SER A 66 -7.01 4.78 -7.71
CA SER A 66 -7.24 6.04 -7.00
C SER A 66 -6.49 7.18 -7.70
N SER A 67 -7.16 7.92 -8.59
CA SER A 67 -6.54 8.97 -9.41
C SER A 67 -6.11 10.20 -8.60
N ARG A 68 -6.76 10.45 -7.47
CA ARG A 68 -6.47 11.56 -6.55
C ARG A 68 -6.87 11.15 -5.13
N PRO A 69 -6.06 11.50 -4.12
CA PRO A 69 -6.46 11.30 -2.73
C PRO A 69 -7.59 12.26 -2.34
N ASP A 70 -8.48 11.77 -1.50
CA ASP A 70 -9.58 12.55 -0.91
C ASP A 70 -9.46 12.50 0.61
N PHE A 71 -8.71 13.42 1.17
CA PHE A 71 -8.46 13.50 2.61
C PHE A 71 -9.70 13.90 3.43
N SER A 72 -10.79 14.31 2.78
CA SER A 72 -12.08 14.52 3.46
C SER A 72 -12.77 13.20 3.81
N LYS A 73 -12.48 12.12 3.06
CA LYS A 73 -13.03 10.78 3.28
C LYS A 73 -12.14 9.89 4.13
N ASP A 74 -10.85 10.01 3.97
CA ASP A 74 -9.85 9.34 4.82
C ASP A 74 -8.71 10.31 5.10
N ALA A 75 -8.66 10.81 6.32
CA ALA A 75 -7.72 11.87 6.72
C ALA A 75 -6.25 11.42 6.66
N THR A 76 -5.98 10.12 6.80
CA THR A 76 -4.63 9.57 6.82
C THR A 76 -4.12 9.25 5.41
N PHE A 77 -4.86 8.46 4.65
CA PHE A 77 -4.38 7.94 3.37
C PHE A 77 -4.99 8.61 2.14
N GLY A 78 -6.11 9.32 2.33
CA GLY A 78 -6.86 9.92 1.23
C GLY A 78 -7.45 8.89 0.26
N MET A 79 -7.65 7.64 0.69
CA MET A 79 -8.15 6.55 -0.14
C MET A 79 -9.34 5.83 0.51
N ALA A 80 -10.24 5.30 -0.30
CA ALA A 80 -11.38 4.51 0.16
C ALA A 80 -10.93 3.11 0.60
N LEU A 81 -10.32 3.02 1.78
CA LEU A 81 -9.85 1.76 2.37
C LEU A 81 -10.97 1.06 3.14
N LYS A 82 -10.99 -0.27 3.06
CA LYS A 82 -11.78 -1.14 3.93
C LYS A 82 -10.93 -1.62 5.12
N ASP A 83 -11.58 -2.27 6.09
CA ASP A 83 -10.94 -2.85 7.27
C ASP A 83 -9.97 -1.87 7.95
N ARG A 84 -10.48 -0.63 8.13
CA ARG A 84 -9.72 0.40 8.85
C ARG A 84 -9.56 -0.02 10.32
N GLU A 85 -8.33 0.00 10.79
CA GLU A 85 -7.99 -0.35 12.16
C GLU A 85 -6.96 0.63 12.74
N VAL A 86 -7.06 0.88 14.04
CA VAL A 86 -6.06 1.59 14.82
C VAL A 86 -5.42 0.59 15.78
N ILE A 87 -4.12 0.41 15.66
CA ILE A 87 -3.34 -0.58 16.39
C ILE A 87 -2.45 0.16 17.39
N SER A 88 -2.71 -0.02 18.67
CA SER A 88 -1.83 0.49 19.73
C SER A 88 -0.71 -0.51 19.98
N THR A 89 0.54 -0.09 19.78
CA THR A 89 1.72 -0.93 19.99
C THR A 89 2.35 -0.71 21.35
N ASN A 90 2.23 0.51 21.87
CA ASN A 90 2.61 0.92 23.21
C ASN A 90 1.88 2.24 23.54
N LYS A 91 2.15 2.82 24.71
CA LYS A 91 1.47 4.05 25.16
C LYS A 91 1.76 5.31 24.32
N ARG A 92 2.71 5.26 23.37
CA ARG A 92 3.18 6.45 22.65
C ARG A 92 3.05 6.35 21.14
N VAL A 93 3.02 5.14 20.60
CA VAL A 93 3.02 4.91 19.15
C VAL A 93 1.80 4.10 18.77
N THR A 94 1.04 4.62 17.82
CA THR A 94 -0.10 3.94 17.20
C THR A 94 0.17 3.75 15.71
N MET A 95 -0.44 2.72 15.14
CA MET A 95 -0.49 2.53 13.70
C MET A 95 -1.93 2.63 13.24
N GLU A 96 -2.12 3.25 12.09
CA GLU A 96 -3.38 3.17 11.36
C GLU A 96 -3.19 2.28 10.14
N ALA A 97 -4.11 1.40 9.89
CA ALA A 97 -4.05 0.50 8.74
C ALA A 97 -5.37 0.48 7.97
N GLY A 98 -5.28 0.09 6.70
CA GLY A 98 -6.45 -0.15 5.87
C GLY A 98 -6.09 -1.00 4.66
N VAL A 99 -7.12 -1.52 3.98
CA VAL A 99 -6.95 -2.52 2.94
C VAL A 99 -7.72 -2.15 1.66
N LEU A 100 -7.08 -2.34 0.51
CA LEU A 100 -7.73 -2.31 -0.81
C LEU A 100 -7.99 -3.73 -1.29
N TYR A 101 -9.20 -3.95 -1.75
CA TYR A 101 -9.70 -5.25 -2.20
C TYR A 101 -9.91 -5.32 -3.71
N LYS A 102 -9.59 -6.46 -4.29
CA LYS A 102 -10.08 -6.86 -5.62
C LYS A 102 -11.13 -7.95 -5.44
N GLY A 103 -12.41 -7.60 -5.59
CA GLY A 103 -13.48 -8.47 -5.13
C GLY A 103 -13.36 -8.73 -3.65
N ASP A 104 -13.23 -10.01 -3.25
CA ASP A 104 -13.07 -10.42 -1.84
C ASP A 104 -11.60 -10.66 -1.43
N ILE A 105 -10.64 -10.38 -2.31
CA ILE A 105 -9.22 -10.61 -2.03
C ILE A 105 -8.57 -9.32 -1.54
N PRO A 106 -8.03 -9.27 -0.31
CA PRO A 106 -7.35 -8.11 0.27
C PRO A 106 -5.93 -7.98 -0.30
N LEU A 107 -5.78 -7.32 -1.46
CA LEU A 107 -4.50 -7.33 -2.18
C LEU A 107 -3.48 -6.31 -1.68
N ILE A 108 -3.92 -5.16 -1.19
CA ILE A 108 -3.00 -4.09 -0.78
C ILE A 108 -3.35 -3.68 0.64
N LYS A 109 -2.39 -3.82 1.57
CA LYS A 109 -2.50 -3.30 2.93
C LYS A 109 -1.54 -2.14 3.08
N VAL A 110 -2.06 -1.00 3.53
CA VAL A 110 -1.29 0.22 3.82
C VAL A 110 -1.32 0.50 5.31
N VAL A 111 -0.19 0.94 5.85
CA VAL A 111 -0.02 1.20 7.27
C VAL A 111 0.73 2.51 7.47
N ALA A 112 0.19 3.38 8.29
CA ALA A 112 0.84 4.59 8.79
C ALA A 112 1.26 4.37 10.25
N VAL A 113 2.49 4.71 10.59
CA VAL A 113 2.97 4.73 11.98
C VAL A 113 2.96 6.19 12.42
N ASN A 114 2.06 6.54 13.33
CA ASN A 114 1.84 7.92 13.74
C ASN A 114 3.05 8.47 14.52
N ASP A 115 3.41 9.71 14.24
CA ASP A 115 4.52 10.45 14.85
C ASP A 115 5.86 9.67 14.78
N TYR A 116 6.11 8.97 13.65
CA TYR A 116 7.30 8.16 13.48
C TYR A 116 8.07 8.57 12.22
N GLY A 117 9.38 8.67 12.36
CA GLY A 117 10.29 9.07 11.28
C GLY A 117 10.74 7.92 10.38
N HIS A 118 11.85 8.13 9.66
CA HIS A 118 12.42 7.18 8.69
C HIS A 118 13.26 6.09 9.37
N TRP A 119 12.61 5.17 10.08
CA TRP A 119 13.28 4.05 10.78
C TRP A 119 12.46 2.77 10.70
N ASN A 120 13.13 1.62 10.89
CA ASN A 120 12.46 0.35 11.02
C ASN A 120 11.64 0.30 12.32
N PHE A 121 10.36 0.05 12.19
CA PHE A 121 9.45 -0.09 13.32
C PHE A 121 9.14 -1.58 13.53
N LYS A 122 9.79 -2.21 14.51
CA LYS A 122 9.72 -3.68 14.72
C LYS A 122 8.30 -4.28 14.81
N PRO A 123 7.29 -3.61 15.40
CA PRO A 123 5.93 -4.16 15.44
C PRO A 123 5.28 -4.36 14.07
N ASP A 124 5.69 -3.63 13.03
CA ASP A 124 5.16 -3.77 11.67
C ASP A 124 5.47 -5.13 11.05
N ALA A 125 6.60 -5.74 11.41
CA ALA A 125 7.03 -7.03 10.88
C ALA A 125 6.00 -8.14 11.15
N ARG A 126 5.35 -8.12 12.32
CA ARG A 126 4.28 -9.06 12.64
C ARG A 126 3.04 -8.81 11.80
N LEU A 127 2.67 -7.55 11.65
CA LEU A 127 1.53 -7.13 10.85
C LEU A 127 1.72 -7.49 9.36
N MET A 128 2.93 -7.25 8.84
CA MET A 128 3.33 -7.64 7.50
C MET A 128 3.24 -9.15 7.32
N TRP A 129 3.80 -9.94 8.25
CA TRP A 129 3.76 -11.39 8.18
C TRP A 129 2.33 -11.93 8.21
N ASP A 130 1.49 -11.42 9.12
CA ASP A 130 0.11 -11.87 9.27
C ASP A 130 -0.74 -11.54 8.03
N PHE A 131 -0.40 -10.49 7.30
CA PHE A 131 -0.99 -10.19 6.00
C PHE A 131 -0.42 -11.07 4.89
N MET A 132 0.91 -11.10 4.73
CA MET A 132 1.56 -11.74 3.58
C MET A 132 1.47 -13.27 3.59
N LYS A 133 1.45 -13.91 4.76
CA LYS A 133 1.33 -15.38 4.87
C LYS A 133 0.04 -15.96 4.30
N GLN A 134 -0.99 -15.13 4.07
CA GLN A 134 -2.27 -15.52 3.48
C GLN A 134 -2.16 -15.77 1.97
N PHE A 135 -1.05 -15.37 1.36
CA PHE A 135 -0.83 -15.47 -0.08
C PHE A 135 0.24 -16.49 -0.43
N SER A 136 0.02 -17.15 -1.54
CA SER A 136 1.02 -18.00 -2.18
C SER A 136 0.87 -17.92 -3.70
N ARG A 137 1.85 -18.47 -4.43
CA ARG A 137 1.70 -18.65 -5.87
C ARG A 137 1.60 -20.13 -6.20
N ASP A 138 0.63 -20.47 -7.02
CA ASP A 138 0.56 -21.79 -7.60
C ASP A 138 1.83 -22.04 -8.42
N PRO A 139 2.60 -23.12 -8.14
CA PRO A 139 3.89 -23.34 -8.77
C PRO A 139 3.79 -23.61 -10.27
N ARG A 140 2.65 -24.12 -10.74
CA ARG A 140 2.41 -24.48 -12.15
C ARG A 140 1.82 -23.31 -12.94
N THR A 141 0.77 -22.69 -12.43
CA THR A 141 0.04 -21.64 -13.15
C THR A 141 0.57 -20.24 -12.87
N LYS A 142 1.42 -20.08 -11.85
CA LYS A 142 1.94 -18.79 -11.33
C LYS A 142 0.85 -17.81 -10.86
N LYS A 143 -0.39 -18.25 -10.79
CA LYS A 143 -1.49 -17.43 -10.28
C LYS A 143 -1.36 -17.22 -8.77
N LEU A 144 -1.81 -16.06 -8.30
CA LEU A 144 -1.92 -15.78 -6.88
C LEU A 144 -3.02 -16.67 -6.28
N VAL A 145 -2.72 -17.25 -5.13
CA VAL A 145 -3.65 -18.03 -4.32
C VAL A 145 -3.80 -17.31 -2.98
N TYR A 146 -5.04 -16.98 -2.63
CA TYR A 146 -5.39 -16.40 -1.34
C TYR A 146 -6.11 -17.45 -0.49
N GLY A 147 -5.65 -17.66 0.73
CA GLY A 147 -6.29 -18.56 1.68
C GLY A 147 -6.06 -18.06 3.09
N LYS A 148 -7.13 -17.84 3.84
CA LYS A 148 -7.03 -17.53 5.27
C LYS A 148 -6.38 -18.73 5.96
N ARG A 149 -5.14 -18.58 6.41
CA ARG A 149 -4.41 -19.55 7.24
C ARG A 149 -4.36 -19.06 8.68
#